data_5d6f788111251606d14948a5b0964a10
#
_entry.id   5d6f788111251606d14948a5b0964a10
#
_cell.length_a   1.000
_cell.length_b   1.000
_cell.length_c   1.000
_cell.angle_alpha   90.00
_cell.angle_beta   90.00
_cell.angle_gamma   90.00
#
_symmetry.space_group_name_H-M   'P 1'
#
loop_
_entity.id
_entity.type
_entity.pdbx_description
1 polymer ?
#
loop_
_entity_poly.entity_id
_entity_poly.type
_entity_poly.pdbx_seq_one_letter_code
_entity_poly.pdbx_strand_id
1 'polypeptide(L)'
;MIELIFAIVVVSVVVLTLPIMIQMVSKGVEDNIVQEAIFAASTELMESTSYYWDANSMQDNNLSNLERVININNVCESNASNPRYGLAPGHIAQPYHRRCLEDSTTDPADSDSALFPNLDNAEHVDQLMFTDNTTDEVGYKEDYHSTVDVNRTNDVKEVTITIRPSSGGDPITRLRTYSANIGEVDFYKRRL
;
A
#
# COMPACT_ATOMS: atom_id res chain seq x y z
N MET A 1 18.98 64.29 14.03
CA MET A 1 17.87 63.78 14.83
C MET A 1 16.85 62.94 13.99
N ILE A 2 16.44 63.46 12.81
CA ILE A 2 15.47 62.74 11.95
C ILE A 2 16.04 61.43 11.41
N GLU A 3 17.32 61.33 11.11
CA GLU A 3 18.03 60.13 10.69
C GLU A 3 18.00 59.02 11.74
N LEU A 4 18.14 59.39 13.02
CA LEU A 4 18.14 58.42 14.12
C LEU A 4 16.75 57.84 14.33
N ILE A 5 15.69 58.63 14.18
CA ILE A 5 14.31 58.17 14.24
C ILE A 5 14.03 57.21 13.09
N PHE A 6 14.47 57.53 11.88
CA PHE A 6 14.29 56.69 10.72
C PHE A 6 15.04 55.36 10.86
N ALA A 7 16.27 55.37 11.35
CA ALA A 7 17.06 54.19 11.61
C ALA A 7 16.40 53.26 12.64
N ILE A 8 15.86 53.81 13.74
CA ILE A 8 15.15 52.98 14.76
C ILE A 8 13.89 52.38 14.19
N VAL A 9 13.13 53.08 13.37
CA VAL A 9 11.91 52.56 12.75
C VAL A 9 12.25 51.40 11.81
N VAL A 10 13.26 51.56 10.95
CA VAL A 10 13.69 50.50 10.01
C VAL A 10 14.18 49.25 10.77
N VAL A 11 15.03 49.43 11.78
CA VAL A 11 15.52 48.32 12.60
C VAL A 11 14.38 47.66 13.33
N SER A 12 13.42 48.39 13.87
CA SER A 12 12.26 47.80 14.55
C SER A 12 11.41 46.93 13.63
N VAL A 13 11.17 47.38 12.40
CA VAL A 13 10.42 46.59 11.41
C VAL A 13 11.15 45.27 11.04
N VAL A 14 12.47 45.37 10.81
CA VAL A 14 13.30 44.20 10.46
C VAL A 14 13.32 43.19 11.62
N VAL A 15 13.53 43.64 12.84
CA VAL A 15 13.59 42.78 14.03
C VAL A 15 12.26 42.05 14.28
N LEU A 16 11.13 42.67 13.99
CA LEU A 16 9.82 42.07 14.14
C LEU A 16 9.46 41.06 13.00
N THR A 17 9.95 41.31 11.79
CA THR A 17 9.61 40.46 10.62
C THR A 17 10.44 39.20 10.53
N LEU A 18 11.72 39.22 10.95
CA LEU A 18 12.62 38.07 10.89
C LEU A 18 12.08 36.81 11.61
N PRO A 19 11.58 36.86 12.84
CA PRO A 19 11.05 35.70 13.53
C PRO A 19 9.86 35.08 12.80
N ILE A 20 8.99 35.88 12.22
CA ILE A 20 7.81 35.43 11.48
C ILE A 20 8.23 34.67 10.21
N MET A 21 9.23 35.20 9.48
CA MET A 21 9.75 34.54 8.29
C MET A 21 10.40 33.19 8.62
N ILE A 22 11.17 33.10 9.69
CA ILE A 22 11.79 31.85 10.14
C ILE A 22 10.72 30.82 10.49
N GLN A 23 9.66 31.21 11.20
CA GLN A 23 8.56 30.31 11.53
C GLN A 23 7.82 29.81 10.27
N MET A 24 7.59 30.68 9.29
CA MET A 24 6.96 30.28 8.03
C MET A 24 7.82 29.30 7.25
N VAL A 25 9.13 29.52 7.18
CA VAL A 25 10.06 28.61 6.51
C VAL A 25 10.14 27.26 7.21
N SER A 26 10.25 27.28 8.55
CA SER A 26 10.26 26.02 9.33
C SER A 26 9.01 25.21 9.10
N LYS A 27 7.83 25.84 9.15
CA LYS A 27 6.57 25.17 8.87
C LYS A 27 6.50 24.65 7.44
N GLY A 28 6.99 25.39 6.46
CA GLY A 28 7.05 24.95 5.07
C GLY A 28 7.95 23.73 4.87
N VAL A 29 9.04 23.60 5.63
CA VAL A 29 9.91 22.41 5.62
C VAL A 29 9.17 21.21 6.24
N GLU A 30 8.50 21.38 7.37
CA GLU A 30 7.71 20.32 8.01
C GLU A 30 6.60 19.82 7.07
N ASP A 31 5.86 20.73 6.44
CA ASP A 31 4.80 20.38 5.49
C ASP A 31 5.36 19.61 4.28
N ASN A 32 6.55 19.94 3.79
CA ASN A 32 7.21 19.21 2.71
C ASN A 32 7.62 17.79 3.13
N ILE A 33 8.16 17.60 4.33
CA ILE A 33 8.53 16.29 4.88
C ILE A 33 7.29 15.39 4.96
N VAL A 34 6.17 15.92 5.43
CA VAL A 34 4.90 15.17 5.47
C VAL A 34 4.43 14.79 4.06
N GLN A 35 4.54 15.70 3.08
CA GLN A 35 4.17 15.38 1.70
C GLN A 35 5.07 14.29 1.10
N GLU A 36 6.38 14.37 1.30
CA GLU A 36 7.31 13.33 0.86
C GLU A 36 6.96 11.98 1.49
N ALA A 37 6.70 11.94 2.79
CA ALA A 37 6.29 10.73 3.49
C ALA A 37 4.97 10.14 2.97
N ILE A 38 4.01 10.98 2.59
CA ILE A 38 2.75 10.53 1.98
C ILE A 38 3.00 9.93 0.60
N PHE A 39 3.86 10.53 -0.22
CA PHE A 39 4.21 9.95 -1.52
C PHE A 39 4.95 8.63 -1.37
N ALA A 40 5.88 8.55 -0.44
CA ALA A 40 6.60 7.33 -0.11
C ALA A 40 5.62 6.22 0.32
N ALA A 41 4.72 6.50 1.26
CA ALA A 41 3.68 5.57 1.69
C ALA A 41 2.74 5.14 0.54
N SER A 42 2.43 6.07 -0.37
CA SER A 42 1.59 5.78 -1.53
C SER A 42 2.27 4.84 -2.52
N THR A 43 3.58 4.95 -2.69
CA THR A 43 4.37 4.07 -3.55
C THR A 43 4.35 2.64 -3.02
N GLU A 44 4.63 2.45 -1.73
CA GLU A 44 4.54 1.16 -1.05
C GLU A 44 3.13 0.56 -1.13
N LEU A 45 2.12 1.41 -0.96
CA LEU A 45 0.73 0.97 -1.05
C LEU A 45 0.38 0.50 -2.45
N MET A 46 0.84 1.20 -3.48
CA MET A 46 0.64 0.81 -4.88
C MET A 46 1.37 -0.50 -5.19
N GLU A 47 2.58 -0.68 -4.70
CA GLU A 47 3.32 -1.93 -4.83
C GLU A 47 2.57 -3.08 -4.17
N SER A 48 2.20 -2.93 -2.90
CA SER A 48 1.45 -3.94 -2.14
C SER A 48 0.13 -4.32 -2.82
N THR A 49 -0.62 -3.34 -3.34
CA THR A 49 -1.90 -3.61 -4.01
C THR A 49 -1.75 -4.24 -5.40
N SER A 50 -0.55 -4.27 -5.97
CA SER A 50 -0.26 -4.97 -7.22
C SER A 50 -0.05 -6.48 -7.04
N TYR A 51 0.16 -6.93 -5.81
CA TYR A 51 0.37 -8.34 -5.48
C TYR A 51 -0.95 -9.13 -5.44
N TYR A 52 -0.84 -10.43 -5.64
CA TYR A 52 -1.98 -11.33 -5.51
C TYR A 52 -2.47 -11.37 -4.05
N TRP A 53 -3.74 -11.72 -3.87
CA TRP A 53 -4.31 -11.76 -2.54
C TRP A 53 -3.64 -12.79 -1.62
N ASP A 54 -3.22 -13.94 -2.19
CA ASP A 54 -2.60 -15.04 -1.46
C ASP A 54 -1.66 -15.83 -2.39
N ALA A 55 -0.66 -16.52 -1.83
CA ALA A 55 0.25 -17.36 -2.60
C ALA A 55 -0.46 -18.46 -3.40
N ASN A 56 -1.60 -18.93 -2.90
CA ASN A 56 -2.42 -19.93 -3.55
C ASN A 56 -3.46 -19.36 -4.50
N SER A 57 -3.56 -18.03 -4.63
CA SER A 57 -4.50 -17.38 -5.57
C SER A 57 -4.22 -17.72 -7.02
N MET A 58 -2.97 -18.06 -7.34
CA MET A 58 -2.56 -18.45 -8.69
C MET A 58 -2.39 -19.95 -8.80
N GLN A 59 -3.03 -20.55 -9.82
CA GLN A 59 -2.74 -21.92 -10.20
C GLN A 59 -1.51 -21.95 -11.09
N ASP A 60 -0.54 -22.76 -10.72
CA ASP A 60 0.57 -23.07 -11.60
C ASP A 60 0.06 -23.75 -12.87
N ASN A 61 0.78 -23.52 -13.97
CA ASN A 61 0.65 -24.27 -15.22
C ASN A 61 -0.44 -23.87 -16.21
N ASN A 62 -0.27 -22.69 -16.83
CA ASN A 62 -0.86 -22.41 -18.15
C ASN A 62 -2.40 -22.48 -18.26
N LEU A 63 -3.10 -22.69 -17.19
CA LEU A 63 -4.56 -22.71 -17.18
C LEU A 63 -5.17 -21.31 -17.20
N SER A 64 -4.64 -20.42 -16.40
CA SER A 64 -5.10 -19.02 -16.34
C SER A 64 -4.09 -18.15 -15.58
N ASN A 65 -3.85 -16.97 -16.09
CA ASN A 65 -3.06 -15.95 -15.39
C ASN A 65 -3.96 -15.06 -14.51
N LEU A 66 -5.19 -15.45 -14.26
CA LEU A 66 -6.15 -14.69 -13.48
C LEU A 66 -6.15 -15.19 -12.04
N GLU A 67 -6.17 -14.26 -11.12
CA GLU A 67 -6.29 -14.55 -9.70
C GLU A 67 -7.59 -15.25 -9.37
N ARG A 68 -7.50 -16.28 -8.55
CA ARG A 68 -8.63 -17.10 -8.11
C ARG A 68 -9.04 -16.76 -6.69
N VAL A 69 -10.27 -17.07 -6.36
CA VAL A 69 -10.79 -16.98 -4.98
C VAL A 69 -10.27 -18.15 -4.17
N ILE A 70 -9.70 -17.87 -3.00
CA ILE A 70 -9.33 -18.90 -2.03
C ILE A 70 -10.58 -19.37 -1.28
N ASN A 71 -10.74 -20.68 -1.16
CA ASN A 71 -11.91 -21.27 -0.48
C ASN A 71 -11.78 -21.22 1.04
N ILE A 72 -12.05 -20.06 1.60
CA ILE A 72 -12.12 -19.85 3.05
C ILE A 72 -13.57 -20.01 3.49
N ASN A 73 -13.81 -20.78 4.54
CA ASN A 73 -15.16 -21.00 5.07
C ASN A 73 -16.19 -21.51 4.02
N ASN A 74 -15.73 -22.29 3.07
CA ASN A 74 -16.57 -22.86 2.01
C ASN A 74 -17.27 -21.83 1.12
N VAL A 75 -16.65 -20.68 0.89
CA VAL A 75 -17.21 -19.62 0.02
C VAL A 75 -17.39 -20.06 -1.42
N CYS A 76 -16.64 -21.07 -1.85
CA CYS A 76 -16.72 -21.64 -3.19
C CYS A 76 -17.82 -22.71 -3.31
N GLU A 77 -18.38 -23.19 -2.22
CA GLU A 77 -19.48 -24.15 -2.23
C GLU A 77 -20.81 -23.46 -2.51
N SER A 78 -21.51 -23.91 -3.54
CA SER A 78 -22.86 -23.45 -3.80
C SER A 78 -23.83 -24.32 -3.00
N ASN A 79 -24.26 -23.87 -1.87
CA ASN A 79 -25.33 -24.50 -1.11
C ASN A 79 -26.43 -23.47 -0.76
N ALA A 80 -27.56 -23.95 -0.26
CA ALA A 80 -28.70 -23.09 0.10
C ALA A 80 -28.36 -22.04 1.18
N SER A 81 -27.29 -22.26 1.95
CA SER A 81 -26.84 -21.35 3.00
C SER A 81 -25.80 -20.35 2.53
N ASN A 82 -25.20 -20.54 1.38
CA ASN A 82 -24.20 -19.66 0.80
C ASN A 82 -24.65 -19.15 -0.57
N PRO A 83 -25.26 -17.97 -0.64
CA PRO A 83 -25.80 -17.42 -1.87
C PRO A 83 -24.75 -16.81 -2.82
N ARG A 84 -23.48 -17.02 -2.62
CA ARG A 84 -22.43 -16.59 -3.55
C ARG A 84 -22.43 -17.43 -4.82
N TYR A 85 -23.54 -17.35 -5.53
CA TYR A 85 -23.70 -17.98 -6.82
C TYR A 85 -22.71 -17.41 -7.82
N GLY A 86 -21.97 -18.28 -8.47
CA GLY A 86 -21.02 -17.90 -9.51
C GLY A 86 -19.56 -18.03 -9.14
N LEU A 87 -19.25 -18.44 -7.90
CA LEU A 87 -17.88 -18.79 -7.51
C LEU A 87 -17.55 -20.27 -7.75
N ALA A 88 -18.57 -21.08 -8.06
CA ALA A 88 -18.35 -22.51 -8.34
C ALA A 88 -17.45 -22.71 -9.56
N PRO A 89 -16.51 -23.68 -9.53
CA PRO A 89 -15.64 -23.99 -10.65
C PRO A 89 -16.46 -24.32 -11.89
N GLY A 90 -16.12 -23.70 -13.03
CA GLY A 90 -16.70 -24.05 -14.32
C GLY A 90 -18.13 -23.57 -14.59
N HIS A 91 -18.71 -22.69 -13.79
CA HIS A 91 -20.03 -22.16 -14.05
C HIS A 91 -20.05 -21.21 -15.26
N ILE A 92 -20.65 -21.67 -16.36
CA ILE A 92 -20.61 -21.00 -17.68
C ILE A 92 -21.86 -20.13 -17.94
N ALA A 93 -22.80 -20.05 -17.03
CA ALA A 93 -24.09 -19.42 -17.26
C ALA A 93 -24.04 -17.88 -17.34
N GLN A 94 -22.90 -17.28 -16.97
CA GLN A 94 -22.73 -15.82 -16.98
C GLN A 94 -21.57 -15.42 -17.90
N PRO A 95 -21.64 -14.26 -18.57
CA PRO A 95 -20.57 -13.80 -19.47
C PRO A 95 -19.26 -13.50 -18.76
N TYR A 96 -19.29 -13.28 -17.47
CA TYR A 96 -18.13 -13.13 -16.59
C TYR A 96 -18.44 -13.75 -15.24
N HIS A 97 -17.46 -14.40 -14.66
CA HIS A 97 -17.56 -15.06 -13.37
C HIS A 97 -16.23 -15.05 -12.65
N ARG A 98 -16.28 -15.16 -11.35
CA ARG A 98 -15.11 -15.36 -10.52
C ARG A 98 -14.94 -16.85 -10.28
N ARG A 99 -13.72 -17.33 -10.43
CA ARG A 99 -13.43 -18.75 -10.26
C ARG A 99 -12.85 -19.01 -8.90
N CYS A 100 -13.25 -20.14 -8.33
CA CYS A 100 -12.54 -20.74 -7.22
C CYS A 100 -11.39 -21.61 -7.71
N LEU A 101 -10.38 -21.81 -6.87
CA LEU A 101 -9.36 -22.81 -7.10
C LEU A 101 -9.99 -24.21 -7.09
N GLU A 102 -9.60 -25.05 -8.05
CA GLU A 102 -10.05 -26.46 -8.09
C GLU A 102 -9.47 -27.25 -6.93
N ASP A 103 -8.24 -26.93 -6.55
CA ASP A 103 -7.59 -27.47 -5.35
C ASP A 103 -7.92 -26.55 -4.17
N SER A 104 -9.08 -26.78 -3.57
CA SER A 104 -9.57 -25.98 -2.46
C SER A 104 -8.64 -26.09 -1.25
N THR A 105 -7.77 -25.12 -1.10
CA THR A 105 -7.11 -24.88 0.18
C THR A 105 -8.03 -23.99 0.99
N THR A 106 -8.43 -24.48 2.13
CA THR A 106 -9.25 -23.73 3.08
C THR A 106 -8.42 -22.68 3.85
N ASP A 107 -7.11 -22.91 3.90
CA ASP A 107 -6.19 -22.03 4.59
C ASP A 107 -5.35 -21.25 3.59
N PRO A 108 -5.35 -19.91 3.69
CA PRO A 108 -4.40 -19.08 2.98
C PRO A 108 -2.96 -19.48 3.33
N ALA A 109 -2.09 -19.46 2.36
CA ALA A 109 -0.68 -19.71 2.60
C ALA A 109 0.05 -18.38 2.83
N ASP A 110 0.66 -18.26 3.99
CA ASP A 110 1.55 -17.15 4.33
C ASP A 110 2.96 -17.37 3.74
N SER A 111 3.05 -18.14 2.65
CA SER A 111 4.34 -18.52 2.12
C SER A 111 4.83 -17.55 1.06
N ASP A 112 6.10 -17.31 1.16
CA ASP A 112 6.87 -16.57 0.18
C ASP A 112 6.86 -17.29 -1.17
N SER A 113 6.25 -16.68 -2.18
CA SER A 113 6.23 -17.21 -3.54
C SER A 113 6.98 -16.27 -4.48
N ALA A 114 8.18 -16.67 -4.86
CA ALA A 114 8.98 -15.91 -5.82
C ALA A 114 8.32 -15.85 -7.22
N LEU A 115 7.48 -16.84 -7.55
CA LEU A 115 6.82 -16.91 -8.85
C LEU A 115 5.56 -16.05 -8.91
N PHE A 116 4.80 -16.02 -7.82
CA PHE A 116 3.57 -15.26 -7.71
C PHE A 116 3.59 -14.47 -6.40
N PRO A 117 4.19 -13.27 -6.37
CA PRO A 117 4.25 -12.45 -5.18
C PRO A 117 2.84 -12.12 -4.69
N ASN A 118 2.63 -12.27 -3.41
CA ASN A 118 1.33 -12.07 -2.77
C ASN A 118 1.44 -10.98 -1.70
N LEU A 119 0.30 -10.56 -1.15
CA LEU A 119 0.25 -9.47 -0.17
C LEU A 119 1.11 -9.73 1.06
N ASP A 120 1.28 -10.98 1.48
CA ASP A 120 2.11 -11.32 2.64
C ASP A 120 3.61 -11.13 2.35
N ASN A 121 4.02 -11.16 1.07
CA ASN A 121 5.40 -10.82 0.66
C ASN A 121 5.72 -9.32 0.81
N ALA A 122 4.71 -8.47 0.86
CA ALA A 122 4.91 -7.05 1.10
C ALA A 122 5.25 -6.74 2.58
N GLU A 123 5.00 -7.69 3.50
CA GLU A 123 5.22 -7.49 4.92
C GLU A 123 6.70 -7.30 5.23
N HIS A 124 7.04 -6.19 5.88
CA HIS A 124 8.37 -5.91 6.36
C HIS A 124 8.33 -4.92 7.52
N VAL A 125 9.39 -4.91 8.31
CA VAL A 125 9.52 -4.04 9.47
C VAL A 125 10.76 -3.17 9.31
N ASP A 126 10.58 -1.86 9.48
CA ASP A 126 11.66 -0.87 9.55
C ASP A 126 12.65 -0.93 8.38
N GLN A 127 12.14 -1.12 7.18
CA GLN A 127 12.95 -1.18 5.97
C GLN A 127 13.24 0.23 5.45
N LEU A 128 14.52 0.50 5.16
CA LEU A 128 14.92 1.74 4.49
C LEU A 128 14.36 1.75 3.06
N MET A 129 13.54 2.74 2.73
CA MET A 129 12.83 2.80 1.46
C MET A 129 13.73 3.13 0.27
N PHE A 130 14.72 3.98 0.50
CA PHE A 130 15.61 4.47 -0.54
C PHE A 130 17.04 4.11 -0.20
N THR A 131 17.39 2.84 -0.43
CA THR A 131 18.79 2.40 -0.33
C THR A 131 19.53 2.87 -1.56
N ASP A 132 20.22 3.98 -1.44
CA ASP A 132 21.12 4.39 -2.48
C ASP A 132 22.52 3.88 -2.21
N ASN A 133 23.00 2.96 -3.05
CA ASN A 133 24.40 2.55 -3.07
C ASN A 133 25.26 3.53 -3.86
N THR A 134 24.69 4.61 -4.36
CA THR A 134 25.39 5.63 -5.12
C THR A 134 25.63 6.84 -4.24
N THR A 135 26.73 7.52 -4.46
CA THR A 135 27.09 8.76 -3.77
C THR A 135 26.31 9.97 -4.28
N ASP A 136 25.34 9.74 -5.15
CA ASP A 136 24.51 10.78 -5.73
C ASP A 136 23.32 11.09 -4.82
N GLU A 137 23.06 12.37 -4.61
CA GLU A 137 21.97 12.84 -3.76
C GLU A 137 20.63 12.38 -4.33
N VAL A 138 19.96 11.52 -3.59
CA VAL A 138 18.57 11.20 -3.83
C VAL A 138 17.75 12.43 -3.41
N GLY A 139 16.76 12.81 -4.19
CA GLY A 139 16.03 14.06 -3.99
C GLY A 139 15.14 14.13 -2.73
N TYR A 140 15.27 13.18 -1.80
CA TYR A 140 14.56 13.15 -0.53
C TYR A 140 15.34 13.86 0.57
N LYS A 141 14.61 14.53 1.47
CA LYS A 141 15.22 15.32 2.55
C LYS A 141 15.56 14.49 3.78
N GLU A 142 14.87 13.36 3.94
CA GLU A 142 15.01 12.47 5.08
C GLU A 142 15.15 11.03 4.60
N ASP A 143 15.82 10.21 5.39
CA ASP A 143 15.88 8.76 5.19
C ASP A 143 14.59 8.15 5.77
N TYR A 144 13.67 7.79 4.93
CA TYR A 144 12.41 7.19 5.37
C TYR A 144 12.51 5.70 5.55
N HIS A 145 11.96 5.24 6.66
CA HIS A 145 11.77 3.82 6.96
C HIS A 145 10.30 3.47 6.84
N SER A 146 10.03 2.40 6.12
CA SER A 146 8.67 1.84 6.00
C SER A 146 8.50 0.60 6.88
N THR A 147 7.30 0.45 7.36
CA THR A 147 6.80 -0.79 7.94
C THR A 147 5.48 -1.11 7.25
N VAL A 148 5.41 -2.25 6.64
CA VAL A 148 4.18 -2.78 6.04
C VAL A 148 3.71 -3.95 6.89
N ASP A 149 2.48 -3.85 7.35
CA ASP A 149 1.80 -4.84 8.19
C ASP A 149 0.56 -5.33 7.46
N VAL A 150 0.42 -6.65 7.32
CA VAL A 150 -0.68 -7.29 6.61
C VAL A 150 -1.48 -8.16 7.57
N ASN A 151 -2.69 -7.72 7.88
CA ASN A 151 -3.58 -8.41 8.80
C ASN A 151 -4.78 -9.00 8.07
N ARG A 152 -4.95 -10.31 8.16
CA ARG A 152 -6.08 -11.02 7.57
C ARG A 152 -7.23 -11.19 8.56
N THR A 153 -8.42 -10.83 8.11
CA THR A 153 -9.67 -11.13 8.81
C THR A 153 -10.66 -11.75 7.81
N ASN A 154 -10.84 -13.06 7.89
CA ASN A 154 -11.64 -13.85 6.94
C ASN A 154 -11.17 -13.63 5.48
N ASP A 155 -12.06 -13.11 4.65
CA ASP A 155 -11.86 -12.86 3.22
C ASP A 155 -11.24 -11.48 2.92
N VAL A 156 -10.76 -10.78 3.91
CA VAL A 156 -10.19 -9.44 3.75
C VAL A 156 -8.83 -9.38 4.40
N LYS A 157 -7.84 -8.87 3.67
CA LYS A 157 -6.53 -8.47 4.18
C LYS A 157 -6.48 -6.95 4.30
N GLU A 158 -6.14 -6.47 5.48
CA GLU A 158 -5.84 -5.06 5.73
C GLU A 158 -4.34 -4.87 5.61
N VAL A 159 -3.93 -3.95 4.75
CA VAL A 159 -2.54 -3.54 4.58
C VAL A 159 -2.36 -2.17 5.22
N THR A 160 -1.48 -2.08 6.18
CA THR A 160 -1.14 -0.84 6.88
C THR A 160 0.31 -0.47 6.64
N ILE A 161 0.53 0.69 6.04
CA ILE A 161 1.87 1.22 5.76
C ILE A 161 2.14 2.37 6.70
N THR A 162 3.26 2.30 7.41
CA THR A 162 3.69 3.32 8.36
C THR A 162 5.07 3.83 7.96
N ILE A 163 5.19 5.13 7.72
CA ILE A 163 6.46 5.79 7.41
C ILE A 163 6.97 6.53 8.63
N ARG A 164 8.26 6.33 8.92
CA ARG A 164 8.98 6.93 10.03
C ARG A 164 10.28 7.58 9.54
N PRO A 165 10.81 8.55 10.29
CA PRO A 165 12.16 9.06 10.04
C PRO A 165 13.20 7.98 10.41
N SER A 166 14.39 8.04 9.83
CA SER A 166 15.48 7.08 10.04
C SER A 166 15.87 6.85 11.52
N SER A 167 15.59 7.82 12.35
CA SER A 167 15.90 7.79 13.78
C SER A 167 14.96 6.94 14.64
N GLY A 168 13.98 6.24 14.06
CA GLY A 168 13.02 5.44 14.82
C GLY A 168 12.01 6.30 15.62
N GLY A 169 11.81 7.55 15.20
CA GLY A 169 10.85 8.47 15.80
C GLY A 169 9.40 8.09 15.59
N ASP A 170 8.52 8.98 16.01
CA ASP A 170 7.09 8.82 15.82
C ASP A 170 6.72 8.72 14.33
N PRO A 171 5.66 8.00 13.97
CA PRO A 171 5.21 7.90 12.58
C PRO A 171 4.87 9.27 11.99
N ILE A 172 5.43 9.59 10.82
CA ILE A 172 5.09 10.80 10.07
C ILE A 172 3.73 10.63 9.42
N THR A 173 3.51 9.46 8.81
CA THR A 173 2.24 9.14 8.15
C THR A 173 1.91 7.66 8.26
N ARG A 174 0.63 7.36 8.14
CA ARG A 174 0.12 5.99 8.08
C ARG A 174 -0.99 5.93 7.05
N LEU A 175 -0.83 5.04 6.07
CA LEU A 175 -1.86 4.72 5.09
C LEU A 175 -2.38 3.32 5.33
N ARG A 176 -3.64 3.12 4.97
CA ARG A 176 -4.32 1.83 5.12
C ARG A 176 -5.18 1.53 3.91
N THR A 177 -5.15 0.29 3.47
CA THR A 177 -6.02 -0.21 2.41
C THR A 177 -6.52 -1.60 2.75
N TYR A 178 -7.50 -2.06 1.98
CA TYR A 178 -8.10 -3.38 2.14
C TYR A 178 -8.12 -4.10 0.82
N SER A 179 -7.71 -5.35 0.84
CA SER A 179 -7.81 -6.27 -0.30
C SER A 179 -8.73 -7.42 0.04
N ALA A 180 -9.67 -7.71 -0.83
CA ALA A 180 -10.67 -8.75 -0.61
C ALA A 180 -10.37 -9.99 -1.47
N ASN A 181 -10.62 -11.16 -0.90
CA ASN A 181 -10.54 -12.45 -1.58
C ASN A 181 -11.69 -12.62 -2.60
N ILE A 182 -11.60 -11.89 -3.69
CA ILE A 182 -12.64 -11.89 -4.73
C ILE A 182 -12.14 -12.42 -6.08
N GLY A 183 -10.85 -12.60 -6.23
CA GLY A 183 -10.22 -12.98 -7.49
C GLY A 183 -10.49 -11.99 -8.63
N GLU A 184 -9.96 -12.28 -9.77
CA GLU A 184 -10.22 -11.51 -10.98
C GLU A 184 -11.44 -12.02 -11.72
N VAL A 185 -12.06 -11.12 -12.49
CA VAL A 185 -13.21 -11.45 -13.33
C VAL A 185 -12.74 -12.17 -14.57
N ASP A 186 -13.22 -13.39 -14.77
CA ASP A 186 -12.98 -14.15 -15.98
C ASP A 186 -14.14 -13.96 -16.97
N PHE A 187 -13.80 -13.66 -18.21
CA PHE A 187 -14.78 -13.47 -19.27
C PHE A 187 -14.91 -14.74 -20.09
N TYR A 188 -16.12 -15.25 -20.20
CA TYR A 188 -16.40 -16.34 -21.09
C TYR A 188 -16.21 -15.93 -22.56
N LYS A 189 -15.13 -16.37 -23.16
CA LYS A 189 -14.92 -16.20 -24.61
C LYS A 189 -15.59 -17.35 -25.33
N ARG A 190 -16.72 -17.08 -25.96
CA ARG A 190 -17.32 -18.01 -26.90
C ARG A 190 -16.34 -18.15 -28.08
N ARG A 191 -15.76 -19.33 -28.23
CA ARG A 191 -15.06 -19.65 -29.49
C ARG A 191 -16.17 -19.91 -30.50
N LEU A 192 -16.25 -19.07 -31.53
CA LEU A 192 -17.08 -19.29 -32.70
C LEU A 192 -16.42 -20.28 -33.62
#